data_80d6a0f65f2b9c0ec091dabaa22a92fd
#
_entry.id   80d6a0f65f2b9c0ec091dabaa22a92fd
#
_cell.length_a   1.000
_cell.length_b   1.000
_cell.length_c   1.000
_cell.angle_alpha   90.00
_cell.angle_beta   90.00
_cell.angle_gamma   90.00
#
_symmetry.space_group_name_H-M   'P 1'
#
loop_
_entity.id
_entity.type
_entity.pdbx_description
1 polymer ?
#
loop_
_entity_poly.entity_id
_entity_poly.type
_entity_poly.pdbx_seq_one_letter_code
_entity_poly.pdbx_strand_id
1 'polypeptide(L)'
;MKKTVLITGAAGFIGSHLCDCFLSKDYKVIGIDNLITGNLKNLSHLNSNIDFQFKKIDITHDFNIESSVDFILHFASPASPIDYLKIPLETLRVGSLGTENVLKIALKNNARILIASTSEVYGDPLVHPQPEEYFGNVDPVGPRGVYDEAKRFQEALTTAYHTFHGLDIRIARIFNTYGSRMRVNDGRAIPCSTYNCNFHFFNFKQK
;
A
#
# COMPACT_ATOMS: atom_id res chain seq x y z
N MET A 1 23.01 15.54 -7.90
CA MET A 1 21.55 15.75 -8.05
C MET A 1 20.85 15.02 -6.93
N LYS A 2 19.74 15.55 -6.37
CA LYS A 2 18.93 14.85 -5.39
C LYS A 2 18.30 13.60 -6.02
N LYS A 3 18.25 12.50 -5.27
CA LYS A 3 17.55 11.30 -5.69
C LYS A 3 16.03 11.52 -5.63
N THR A 4 15.30 10.86 -6.52
CA THR A 4 13.85 10.97 -6.63
C THR A 4 13.19 9.68 -6.13
N VAL A 5 12.18 9.82 -5.26
CA VAL A 5 11.34 8.71 -4.83
C VAL A 5 9.91 8.91 -5.30
N LEU A 6 9.34 7.85 -5.90
CA LEU A 6 7.92 7.77 -6.25
C LEU A 6 7.19 7.02 -5.13
N ILE A 7 6.15 7.64 -4.58
CA ILE A 7 5.33 7.04 -3.53
C ILE A 7 3.90 6.90 -4.03
N THR A 8 3.40 5.68 -4.19
CA THR A 8 1.99 5.43 -4.50
C THR A 8 1.19 5.30 -3.21
N GLY A 9 -0.08 5.72 -3.23
CA GLY A 9 -0.87 5.82 -2.01
C GLY A 9 -0.41 6.98 -1.11
N ALA A 10 0.17 8.02 -1.70
CA ALA A 10 0.81 9.13 -1.00
C ALA A 10 -0.15 9.93 -0.10
N ALA A 11 -1.43 10.04 -0.47
CA ALA A 11 -2.44 10.73 0.33
C ALA A 11 -3.05 9.87 1.44
N GLY A 12 -2.63 8.60 1.56
CA GLY A 12 -3.02 7.68 2.62
C GLY A 12 -2.27 7.93 3.93
N PHE A 13 -2.60 7.13 4.96
CA PHE A 13 -1.96 7.20 6.28
C PHE A 13 -0.44 7.03 6.18
N ILE A 14 0.05 5.84 5.80
CA ILE A 14 1.49 5.56 5.78
C ILE A 14 2.18 6.36 4.67
N GLY A 15 1.58 6.45 3.47
CA GLY A 15 2.15 7.17 2.33
C GLY A 15 2.48 8.62 2.64
N SER A 16 1.62 9.33 3.38
CA SER A 16 1.87 10.74 3.74
C SER A 16 3.04 10.91 4.71
N HIS A 17 3.24 9.98 5.66
CA HIS A 17 4.40 9.99 6.53
C HIS A 17 5.70 9.64 5.79
N LEU A 18 5.62 8.77 4.78
CA LEU A 18 6.76 8.47 3.92
C LEU A 18 7.15 9.70 3.07
N CYS A 19 6.18 10.48 2.57
CA CYS A 19 6.48 11.75 1.91
C CYS A 19 7.31 12.68 2.82
N ASP A 20 6.88 12.88 4.07
CA ASP A 20 7.62 13.70 5.03
C ASP A 20 9.02 13.14 5.30
N CYS A 21 9.11 11.84 5.51
CA CYS A 21 10.37 11.17 5.82
C CYS A 21 11.41 11.34 4.70
N PHE A 22 11.01 11.16 3.44
CA PHE A 22 11.94 11.28 2.32
C PHE A 22 12.30 12.73 2.02
N LEU A 23 11.36 13.67 2.15
CA LEU A 23 11.65 15.10 2.05
C LEU A 23 12.65 15.57 3.12
N SER A 24 12.49 15.10 4.38
CA SER A 24 13.41 15.43 5.46
C SER A 24 14.83 14.85 5.27
N LYS A 25 14.97 13.86 4.38
CA LYS A 25 16.24 13.24 3.99
C LYS A 25 16.81 13.77 2.67
N ASP A 26 16.34 14.94 2.24
CA ASP A 26 16.81 15.63 1.04
C ASP A 26 16.56 14.88 -0.29
N TYR A 27 15.45 14.12 -0.38
CA TYR A 27 14.98 13.53 -1.62
C TYR A 27 13.96 14.45 -2.31
N LYS A 28 13.83 14.29 -3.63
CA LYS A 28 12.62 14.74 -4.35
C LYS A 28 11.56 13.67 -4.21
N VAL A 29 10.33 14.07 -3.94
CA VAL A 29 9.20 13.15 -3.73
C VAL A 29 8.12 13.41 -4.76
N ILE A 30 7.77 12.36 -5.51
CA ILE A 30 6.60 12.33 -6.38
C ILE A 30 5.56 11.45 -5.69
N GLY A 31 4.50 12.08 -5.14
CA GLY A 31 3.39 11.36 -4.54
C GLY A 31 2.28 11.14 -5.56
N ILE A 32 1.80 9.91 -5.71
CA ILE A 32 0.63 9.62 -6.54
C ILE A 32 -0.46 8.91 -5.73
N ASP A 33 -1.71 9.27 -6.00
CA ASP A 33 -2.89 8.70 -5.35
C ASP A 33 -4.12 8.98 -6.21
N ASN A 34 -5.10 8.08 -6.27
CA ASN A 34 -6.38 8.33 -6.96
C ASN A 34 -7.44 8.95 -6.04
N LEU A 35 -7.15 9.04 -4.74
CA LEU A 35 -8.00 9.59 -3.68
C LEU A 35 -9.26 8.78 -3.39
N ILE A 36 -9.31 7.50 -3.77
CA ILE A 36 -10.47 6.64 -3.49
C ILE A 36 -10.63 6.42 -1.97
N THR A 37 -9.51 6.32 -1.24
CA THR A 37 -9.46 6.24 0.23
C THR A 37 -8.50 7.27 0.84
N GLY A 38 -7.61 7.85 0.04
CA GLY A 38 -6.66 8.88 0.43
C GLY A 38 -7.32 10.25 0.65
N ASN A 39 -6.67 11.12 1.42
CA ASN A 39 -7.14 12.46 1.71
C ASN A 39 -6.02 13.50 1.51
N LEU A 40 -6.22 14.47 0.62
CA LEU A 40 -5.26 15.55 0.35
C LEU A 40 -4.88 16.37 1.59
N LYS A 41 -5.73 16.41 2.62
CA LYS A 41 -5.38 17.06 3.90
C LYS A 41 -4.10 16.48 4.50
N ASN A 42 -3.80 15.21 4.28
CA ASN A 42 -2.59 14.56 4.77
C ASN A 42 -1.31 15.12 4.14
N LEU A 43 -1.42 15.79 2.99
CA LEU A 43 -0.31 16.36 2.20
C LEU A 43 -0.33 17.89 2.15
N SER A 44 -1.34 18.55 2.75
CA SER A 44 -1.55 20.00 2.60
C SER A 44 -0.36 20.85 3.05
N HIS A 45 0.37 20.39 4.07
CA HIS A 45 1.58 21.04 4.60
C HIS A 45 2.77 20.98 3.62
N LEU A 46 2.71 20.15 2.59
CA LEU A 46 3.75 19.98 1.58
C LEU A 46 3.52 20.83 0.32
N ASN A 47 2.39 21.53 0.20
CA ASN A 47 2.00 22.27 -1.02
C ASN A 47 3.03 23.32 -1.48
N SER A 48 3.77 23.91 -0.55
CA SER A 48 4.81 24.91 -0.86
C SER A 48 6.23 24.33 -0.95
N ASN A 49 6.39 23.01 -0.77
CA ASN A 49 7.70 22.38 -0.82
C ASN A 49 8.11 22.14 -2.27
N ILE A 50 9.19 22.77 -2.72
CA ILE A 50 9.69 22.69 -4.10
C ILE A 50 10.15 21.29 -4.52
N ASP A 51 10.51 20.44 -3.56
CA ASP A 51 10.95 19.05 -3.78
C ASP A 51 9.79 18.05 -3.74
N PHE A 52 8.54 18.53 -3.51
CA PHE A 52 7.35 17.69 -3.48
C PHE A 52 6.43 17.96 -4.68
N GLN A 53 6.02 16.90 -5.36
CA GLN A 53 5.01 16.97 -6.40
C GLN A 53 3.93 15.93 -6.14
N PHE A 54 2.67 16.36 -6.09
CA PHE A 54 1.53 15.45 -6.07
C PHE A 54 0.90 15.31 -7.46
N LYS A 55 0.55 14.08 -7.84
CA LYS A 55 -0.22 13.79 -9.06
C LYS A 55 -1.41 12.90 -8.71
N LYS A 56 -2.62 13.32 -9.10
CA LYS A 56 -3.80 12.48 -8.98
C LYS A 56 -3.80 11.47 -10.13
N ILE A 57 -3.40 10.24 -9.82
CA ILE A 57 -3.27 9.15 -10.80
C ILE A 57 -3.90 7.88 -10.21
N ASP A 58 -4.67 7.17 -11.04
CA ASP A 58 -5.09 5.80 -10.77
C ASP A 58 -4.10 4.86 -11.44
N ILE A 59 -3.34 4.13 -10.63
CA ILE A 59 -2.29 3.23 -11.10
C ILE A 59 -2.80 1.98 -11.80
N THR A 60 -4.12 1.71 -11.73
CA THR A 60 -4.73 0.58 -12.45
C THR A 60 -4.85 0.82 -13.96
N HIS A 61 -4.63 2.05 -14.39
CA HIS A 61 -4.52 2.45 -15.79
C HIS A 61 -3.07 2.72 -16.16
N ASP A 62 -2.77 2.72 -17.45
CA ASP A 62 -1.45 3.09 -17.93
C ASP A 62 -1.13 4.54 -17.57
N PHE A 63 0.04 4.77 -17.01
CA PHE A 63 0.52 6.10 -16.67
C PHE A 63 2.04 6.21 -16.88
N ASN A 64 2.53 7.42 -17.00
CA ASN A 64 3.94 7.69 -17.16
C ASN A 64 4.42 8.72 -16.13
N ILE A 65 5.67 8.53 -15.69
CA ILE A 65 6.41 9.50 -14.88
C ILE A 65 7.56 10.01 -15.74
N GLU A 66 7.54 11.31 -16.07
CA GLU A 66 8.54 11.92 -16.95
C GLU A 66 9.92 12.04 -16.31
N SER A 67 9.94 12.23 -14.98
CA SER A 67 11.17 12.32 -14.21
C SER A 67 11.81 10.96 -14.01
N SER A 68 13.15 10.90 -13.99
CA SER A 68 13.87 9.72 -13.54
C SER A 68 13.56 9.45 -12.07
N VAL A 69 13.37 8.18 -11.73
CA VAL A 69 13.01 7.70 -10.40
C VAL A 69 14.07 6.72 -9.92
N ASP A 70 14.64 6.96 -8.74
CA ASP A 70 15.65 6.07 -8.12
C ASP A 70 15.02 5.01 -7.23
N PHE A 71 13.91 5.36 -6.55
CA PHE A 71 13.20 4.49 -5.60
C PHE A 71 11.70 4.57 -5.81
N ILE A 72 11.02 3.44 -5.62
CA ILE A 72 9.57 3.38 -5.61
C ILE A 72 9.09 2.76 -4.30
N LEU A 73 8.14 3.42 -3.63
CA LEU A 73 7.45 2.90 -2.47
C LEU A 73 5.99 2.67 -2.84
N HIS A 74 5.62 1.40 -3.05
CA HIS A 74 4.29 1.05 -3.52
C HIS A 74 3.36 0.74 -2.34
N PHE A 75 2.58 1.75 -1.92
CA PHE A 75 1.66 1.71 -0.79
C PHE A 75 0.19 1.90 -1.19
N ALA A 76 -0.12 2.08 -2.47
CA ALA A 76 -1.49 2.23 -2.96
C ALA A 76 -2.26 0.91 -2.79
N SER A 77 -3.18 0.89 -1.84
CA SER A 77 -4.13 -0.21 -1.64
C SER A 77 -5.22 0.23 -0.65
N PRO A 78 -6.50 -0.09 -0.87
CA PRO A 78 -7.50 -0.05 0.19
C PRO A 78 -7.14 -1.09 1.25
N ALA A 79 -6.74 -0.65 2.44
CA ALA A 79 -6.19 -1.53 3.49
C ALA A 79 -7.13 -1.71 4.69
N SER A 80 -8.23 -0.94 4.74
CA SER A 80 -9.24 -1.05 5.78
C SER A 80 -10.32 -2.07 5.39
N PRO A 81 -10.77 -2.95 6.31
CA PRO A 81 -11.89 -3.85 6.05
C PRO A 81 -13.16 -3.14 5.55
N ILE A 82 -13.44 -1.96 6.09
CA ILE A 82 -14.59 -1.14 5.65
C ILE A 82 -14.47 -0.76 4.18
N ASP A 83 -13.27 -0.50 3.69
CA ASP A 83 -13.04 -0.08 2.32
C ASP A 83 -13.02 -1.27 1.36
N TYR A 84 -12.13 -2.26 1.57
CA TYR A 84 -11.98 -3.34 0.60
C TYR A 84 -13.22 -4.22 0.46
N LEU A 85 -14.10 -4.26 1.48
CA LEU A 85 -15.41 -4.92 1.38
C LEU A 85 -16.43 -4.11 0.57
N LYS A 86 -16.26 -2.78 0.47
CA LYS A 86 -17.12 -1.89 -0.33
C LYS A 86 -16.67 -1.77 -1.79
N ILE A 87 -15.36 -1.87 -2.02
CA ILE A 87 -14.73 -1.73 -3.35
C ILE A 87 -13.84 -2.93 -3.66
N PRO A 88 -14.41 -4.15 -3.68
CA PRO A 88 -13.63 -5.38 -3.81
C PRO A 88 -12.89 -5.49 -5.15
N LEU A 89 -13.53 -5.07 -6.25
CA LEU A 89 -12.93 -5.16 -7.59
C LEU A 89 -11.77 -4.18 -7.75
N GLU A 90 -11.91 -2.96 -7.24
CA GLU A 90 -10.85 -1.95 -7.22
C GLU A 90 -9.67 -2.43 -6.38
N THR A 91 -9.93 -3.11 -5.26
CA THR A 91 -8.88 -3.70 -4.40
C THR A 91 -8.09 -4.78 -5.14
N LEU A 92 -8.76 -5.68 -5.84
CA LEU A 92 -8.10 -6.69 -6.67
C LEU A 92 -7.33 -6.07 -7.83
N ARG A 93 -7.89 -5.07 -8.52
CA ARG A 93 -7.23 -4.38 -9.64
C ARG A 93 -5.96 -3.65 -9.20
N VAL A 94 -5.98 -2.96 -8.08
CA VAL A 94 -4.77 -2.27 -7.59
C VAL A 94 -3.69 -3.24 -7.16
N GLY A 95 -4.05 -4.39 -6.58
CA GLY A 95 -3.10 -5.44 -6.21
C GLY A 95 -2.51 -6.17 -7.42
N SER A 96 -3.19 -6.19 -8.56
CA SER A 96 -2.77 -6.85 -9.80
C SER A 96 -2.28 -5.85 -10.85
N LEU A 97 -3.17 -5.27 -11.65
CA LEU A 97 -2.84 -4.32 -12.72
C LEU A 97 -2.06 -3.11 -12.22
N GLY A 98 -2.49 -2.54 -11.07
CA GLY A 98 -1.80 -1.40 -10.47
C GLY A 98 -0.37 -1.73 -10.08
N THR A 99 -0.15 -2.89 -9.46
CA THR A 99 1.20 -3.36 -9.11
C THR A 99 2.04 -3.59 -10.36
N GLU A 100 1.48 -4.23 -11.39
CA GLU A 100 2.19 -4.48 -12.65
C GLU A 100 2.65 -3.17 -13.31
N ASN A 101 1.79 -2.16 -13.38
CA ASN A 101 2.13 -0.87 -13.96
C ASN A 101 3.26 -0.18 -13.17
N VAL A 102 3.24 -0.26 -11.84
CA VAL A 102 4.32 0.29 -11.00
C VAL A 102 5.63 -0.48 -11.19
N LEU A 103 5.59 -1.81 -11.31
CA LEU A 103 6.77 -2.65 -11.59
C LEU A 103 7.38 -2.32 -12.97
N LYS A 104 6.56 -2.07 -13.99
CA LYS A 104 7.03 -1.61 -15.32
C LYS A 104 7.79 -0.28 -15.22
N ILE A 105 7.30 0.67 -14.39
CA ILE A 105 8.00 1.94 -14.14
C ILE A 105 9.32 1.69 -13.40
N ALA A 106 9.34 0.80 -12.40
CA ALA A 106 10.56 0.43 -11.70
C ALA A 106 11.61 -0.15 -12.66
N LEU A 107 11.20 -1.07 -13.52
CA LEU A 107 12.08 -1.69 -14.51
C LEU A 107 12.62 -0.65 -15.52
N LYS A 108 11.76 0.20 -16.07
CA LYS A 108 12.13 1.26 -17.01
C LYS A 108 13.18 2.22 -16.44
N ASN A 109 13.11 2.52 -15.14
CA ASN A 109 14.01 3.45 -14.46
C ASN A 109 15.21 2.77 -13.79
N ASN A 110 15.30 1.42 -13.83
CA ASN A 110 16.23 0.65 -12.99
C ASN A 110 16.13 1.06 -11.50
N ALA A 111 14.93 1.33 -11.05
CA ALA A 111 14.65 1.81 -9.71
C ALA A 111 14.50 0.65 -8.72
N ARG A 112 15.02 0.80 -7.50
CA ARG A 112 14.68 -0.13 -6.41
C ARG A 112 13.23 0.10 -5.99
N ILE A 113 12.47 -0.99 -5.81
CA ILE A 113 11.09 -0.91 -5.36
C ILE A 113 10.87 -1.63 -4.03
N LEU A 114 10.11 -0.98 -3.13
CA LEU A 114 9.57 -1.58 -1.93
C LEU A 114 8.05 -1.71 -2.06
N ILE A 115 7.56 -2.91 -1.84
CA ILE A 115 6.14 -3.27 -1.86
C ILE A 115 5.61 -3.35 -0.43
N ALA A 116 4.55 -2.61 -0.14
CA ALA A 116 3.79 -2.75 1.10
C ALA A 116 2.87 -3.97 1.03
N SER A 117 3.33 -5.08 1.58
CA SER A 117 2.51 -6.25 1.85
C SER A 117 1.91 -6.16 3.27
N THR A 118 1.40 -7.23 3.81
CA THR A 118 0.63 -7.27 5.06
C THR A 118 0.80 -8.61 5.77
N SER A 119 0.54 -8.63 7.09
CA SER A 119 0.38 -9.88 7.85
C SER A 119 -0.78 -10.74 7.35
N GLU A 120 -1.75 -10.16 6.63
CA GLU A 120 -2.93 -10.87 6.12
C GLU A 120 -2.59 -11.93 5.04
N VAL A 121 -1.37 -11.86 4.47
CA VAL A 121 -0.89 -12.94 3.57
C VAL A 121 -0.74 -14.28 4.28
N TYR A 122 -0.70 -14.28 5.61
CA TYR A 122 -0.69 -15.48 6.44
C TYR A 122 -2.09 -16.04 6.71
N GLY A 123 -3.15 -15.27 6.48
CA GLY A 123 -4.55 -15.67 6.72
C GLY A 123 -4.86 -15.91 8.18
N ASP A 124 -5.46 -17.05 8.49
CA ASP A 124 -5.67 -17.58 9.85
C ASP A 124 -4.49 -18.50 10.22
N PRO A 125 -3.40 -17.96 10.80
CA PRO A 125 -2.14 -18.66 10.86
C PRO A 125 -2.17 -19.79 11.90
N LEU A 126 -1.66 -20.95 11.50
CA LEU A 126 -1.49 -22.13 12.36
C LEU A 126 -0.12 -22.14 13.07
N VAL A 127 0.77 -21.20 12.73
CA VAL A 127 2.13 -21.08 13.28
C VAL A 127 2.31 -19.73 13.95
N HIS A 128 2.78 -19.71 15.19
CA HIS A 128 3.03 -18.50 15.98
C HIS A 128 4.39 -18.58 16.71
N PRO A 129 5.24 -17.54 16.61
CA PRO A 129 5.15 -16.40 15.68
C PRO A 129 5.32 -16.86 14.23
N GLN A 130 4.77 -16.09 13.28
CA GLN A 130 4.84 -16.42 11.86
C GLN A 130 6.25 -16.11 11.32
N PRO A 131 7.04 -17.10 10.89
CA PRO A 131 8.28 -16.85 10.15
C PRO A 131 7.97 -16.40 8.71
N GLU A 132 8.92 -15.75 8.06
CA GLU A 132 8.72 -15.23 6.70
C GLU A 132 8.47 -16.34 5.67
N GLU A 133 8.99 -17.53 5.91
CA GLU A 133 8.85 -18.72 5.07
C GLU A 133 7.47 -19.40 5.22
N TYR A 134 6.67 -19.03 6.21
CA TYR A 134 5.35 -19.61 6.38
C TYR A 134 4.40 -19.22 5.26
N PHE A 135 3.83 -20.20 4.56
CA PHE A 135 2.98 -19.98 3.37
C PHE A 135 1.59 -19.43 3.71
N GLY A 136 1.19 -19.52 4.97
CA GLY A 136 -0.11 -19.07 5.42
C GLY A 136 -1.22 -20.11 5.31
N ASN A 137 -2.40 -19.71 5.81
CA ASN A 137 -3.64 -20.48 5.76
C ASN A 137 -4.76 -19.51 5.38
N VAL A 138 -4.92 -19.26 4.08
CA VAL A 138 -5.84 -18.27 3.51
C VAL A 138 -7.02 -18.94 2.87
N ASP A 139 -8.24 -18.45 3.16
CA ASP A 139 -9.46 -18.80 2.43
C ASP A 139 -9.64 -17.82 1.26
N PRO A 140 -9.36 -18.25 0.00
CA PRO A 140 -9.39 -17.35 -1.16
C PRO A 140 -10.79 -16.88 -1.54
N VAL A 141 -11.84 -17.58 -1.08
CA VAL A 141 -13.25 -17.24 -1.36
C VAL A 141 -13.98 -16.73 -0.12
N GLY A 142 -13.29 -16.65 0.99
CA GLY A 142 -13.82 -16.12 2.24
C GLY A 142 -14.04 -14.61 2.21
N PRO A 143 -14.68 -14.05 3.25
CA PRO A 143 -15.06 -12.62 3.27
C PRO A 143 -13.86 -11.67 3.21
N ARG A 144 -12.65 -12.13 3.54
CA ARG A 144 -11.39 -11.35 3.48
C ARG A 144 -10.57 -11.67 2.24
N GLY A 145 -10.91 -12.73 1.49
CA GLY A 145 -10.14 -13.26 0.36
C GLY A 145 -9.75 -12.19 -0.66
N VAL A 146 -10.60 -11.19 -0.89
CA VAL A 146 -10.32 -10.07 -1.81
C VAL A 146 -9.02 -9.34 -1.45
N TYR A 147 -8.84 -8.96 -0.20
CA TYR A 147 -7.65 -8.23 0.23
C TYR A 147 -6.45 -9.16 0.38
N ASP A 148 -6.66 -10.31 1.00
CA ASP A 148 -5.61 -11.28 1.27
C ASP A 148 -4.99 -11.77 -0.04
N GLU A 149 -5.81 -12.15 -1.04
CA GLU A 149 -5.34 -12.62 -2.34
C GLU A 149 -4.78 -11.48 -3.21
N ALA A 150 -5.33 -10.25 -3.12
CA ALA A 150 -4.71 -9.10 -3.79
C ALA A 150 -3.26 -8.89 -3.33
N LYS A 151 -2.99 -9.04 -2.03
CA LYS A 151 -1.65 -8.88 -1.44
C LYS A 151 -0.74 -10.08 -1.74
N ARG A 152 -1.26 -11.30 -1.69
CA ARG A 152 -0.51 -12.52 -2.07
C ARG A 152 -0.11 -12.49 -3.54
N PHE A 153 -1.03 -12.11 -4.42
CA PHE A 153 -0.75 -11.94 -5.85
C PHE A 153 0.31 -10.84 -6.07
N GLN A 154 0.22 -9.72 -5.35
CA GLN A 154 1.20 -8.64 -5.39
C GLN A 154 2.60 -9.13 -5.05
N GLU A 155 2.78 -9.94 -3.99
CA GLU A 155 4.08 -10.54 -3.65
C GLU A 155 4.58 -11.48 -4.75
N ALA A 156 3.72 -12.37 -5.26
CA ALA A 156 4.07 -13.32 -6.30
C ALA A 156 4.49 -12.62 -7.60
N LEU A 157 3.73 -11.61 -8.04
CA LEU A 157 4.05 -10.84 -9.23
C LEU A 157 5.38 -10.09 -9.08
N THR A 158 5.60 -9.46 -7.92
CA THR A 158 6.84 -8.74 -7.61
C THR A 158 8.06 -9.67 -7.63
N THR A 159 7.91 -10.87 -7.05
CA THR A 159 8.95 -11.90 -7.05
C THR A 159 9.25 -12.39 -8.47
N ALA A 160 8.22 -12.53 -9.32
CA ALA A 160 8.43 -12.89 -10.73
C ALA A 160 9.24 -11.81 -11.47
N TYR A 161 8.96 -10.53 -11.27
CA TYR A 161 9.77 -9.44 -11.84
C TYR A 161 11.22 -9.46 -11.37
N HIS A 162 11.46 -9.79 -10.10
CA HIS A 162 12.83 -10.01 -9.62
C HIS A 162 13.52 -11.18 -10.33
N THR A 163 12.85 -12.33 -10.38
CA THR A 163 13.44 -13.56 -10.93
C THR A 163 13.74 -13.45 -12.42
N PHE A 164 12.81 -12.88 -13.21
CA PHE A 164 12.92 -12.87 -14.67
C PHE A 164 13.56 -11.61 -15.26
N HIS A 165 13.52 -10.49 -14.52
CA HIS A 165 14.04 -9.20 -15.00
C HIS A 165 15.17 -8.64 -14.12
N GLY A 166 15.51 -9.29 -13.00
CA GLY A 166 16.58 -8.83 -12.10
C GLY A 166 16.22 -7.54 -11.33
N LEU A 167 14.94 -7.19 -11.24
CA LEU A 167 14.51 -5.98 -10.54
C LEU A 167 14.92 -6.03 -9.07
N ASP A 168 15.50 -4.95 -8.54
CA ASP A 168 15.84 -4.83 -7.10
C ASP A 168 14.60 -4.55 -6.26
N ILE A 169 14.07 -5.59 -5.64
CA ILE A 169 12.81 -5.54 -4.88
C ILE A 169 13.04 -5.65 -3.36
N ARG A 170 12.11 -5.09 -2.60
CA ARG A 170 11.89 -5.37 -1.18
C ARG A 170 10.41 -5.54 -0.93
N ILE A 171 10.03 -6.49 -0.07
CA ILE A 171 8.65 -6.72 0.35
C ILE A 171 8.59 -6.54 1.86
N ALA A 172 7.71 -5.66 2.34
CA ALA A 172 7.49 -5.44 3.76
C ALA A 172 6.08 -5.91 4.14
N ARG A 173 5.98 -6.99 4.90
CA ARG A 173 4.73 -7.48 5.49
C ARG A 173 4.41 -6.66 6.73
N ILE A 174 3.58 -5.64 6.55
CA ILE A 174 3.22 -4.68 7.59
C ILE A 174 2.13 -5.30 8.47
N PHE A 175 2.38 -5.36 9.76
CA PHE A 175 1.42 -5.76 10.78
C PHE A 175 0.54 -4.57 11.20
N ASN A 176 -0.35 -4.78 12.18
CA ASN A 176 -1.26 -3.74 12.64
C ASN A 176 -0.51 -2.48 13.07
N THR A 177 -0.78 -1.40 12.36
CA THR A 177 -0.12 -0.11 12.53
C THR A 177 -1.16 0.97 12.75
N TYR A 178 -0.90 1.91 13.64
CA TYR A 178 -1.75 3.06 13.93
C TYR A 178 -0.90 4.32 14.11
N GLY A 179 -1.51 5.48 13.95
CA GLY A 179 -0.82 6.76 14.13
C GLY A 179 -1.64 7.95 13.65
N SER A 180 -1.02 9.15 13.69
CA SER A 180 -1.62 10.36 13.15
C SER A 180 -1.95 10.21 11.67
N ARG A 181 -2.92 10.96 11.15
CA ARG A 181 -3.45 10.90 9.77
C ARG A 181 -4.17 9.60 9.42
N MET A 182 -4.30 8.65 10.34
CA MET A 182 -5.21 7.52 10.18
C MET A 182 -6.64 8.03 10.26
N ARG A 183 -7.53 7.54 9.39
CA ARG A 183 -8.93 7.99 9.38
C ARG A 183 -9.65 7.57 10.65
N VAL A 184 -10.45 8.47 11.22
CA VAL A 184 -11.27 8.20 12.41
C VAL A 184 -12.20 7.01 12.20
N ASN A 185 -12.80 6.92 11.00
CA ASN A 185 -13.71 5.85 10.59
C ASN A 185 -13.01 4.73 9.81
N ASP A 186 -11.74 4.46 10.09
CA ASP A 186 -10.96 3.41 9.44
C ASP A 186 -11.51 1.99 9.72
N GLY A 187 -12.21 1.80 10.84
CA GLY A 187 -12.81 0.51 11.21
C GLY A 187 -11.88 -0.44 11.96
N ARG A 188 -10.61 -0.11 12.11
CA ARG A 188 -9.67 -0.87 12.95
C ARG A 188 -9.79 -0.47 14.42
N ALA A 189 -9.34 -1.35 15.33
CA ALA A 189 -9.60 -1.25 16.77
C ALA A 189 -9.18 0.09 17.41
N ILE A 190 -7.97 0.60 17.11
CA ILE A 190 -7.44 1.81 17.76
C ILE A 190 -8.23 3.08 17.42
N PRO A 191 -8.48 3.44 16.14
CA PRO A 191 -9.32 4.59 15.82
C PRO A 191 -10.70 4.49 16.44
N CYS A 192 -11.28 3.32 16.44
CA CYS A 192 -12.63 3.10 16.95
C CYS A 192 -12.72 3.23 18.47
N SER A 193 -11.77 2.70 19.23
CA SER A 193 -11.75 2.85 20.69
C SER A 193 -11.48 4.29 21.12
N THR A 194 -10.70 5.05 20.34
CA THR A 194 -10.33 6.44 20.65
C THR A 194 -11.45 7.42 20.37
N TYR A 195 -12.32 7.15 19.37
CA TYR A 195 -13.35 8.08 18.89
C TYR A 195 -14.78 7.60 19.15
N ASN A 196 -15.02 6.69 20.10
CA ASN A 196 -16.35 6.15 20.43
C ASN A 196 -17.14 5.66 19.21
N CYS A 197 -16.49 4.97 18.30
CA CYS A 197 -17.21 4.28 17.25
C CYS A 197 -18.06 3.17 17.88
N ASN A 198 -19.39 3.25 17.74
CA ASN A 198 -20.29 2.16 18.10
C ASN A 198 -19.96 0.94 17.25
N PHE A 199 -19.10 0.08 17.76
CA PHE A 199 -18.79 -1.20 17.14
C PHE A 199 -19.96 -2.15 17.39
N HIS A 200 -20.67 -2.47 16.35
CA HIS A 200 -21.24 -3.78 16.26
C HIS A 200 -20.08 -4.72 15.94
N PHE A 201 -19.52 -5.39 16.95
CA PHE A 201 -18.68 -6.55 16.73
C PHE A 201 -19.46 -7.49 15.81
N PHE A 202 -19.02 -7.64 14.58
CA PHE A 202 -19.43 -8.79 13.81
C PHE A 202 -18.89 -10.00 14.58
N ASN A 203 -19.79 -10.67 15.29
CA ASN A 203 -19.52 -11.98 15.86
C ASN A 203 -19.26 -12.91 14.69
N PHE A 204 -18.00 -13.04 14.28
CA PHE A 204 -17.57 -14.17 13.49
C PHE A 204 -17.68 -15.39 14.41
N LYS A 205 -18.84 -16.05 14.41
CA LYS A 205 -18.91 -17.41 14.91
C LYS A 205 -18.01 -18.24 14.01
N GLN A 206 -16.85 -18.63 14.55
CA GLN A 206 -16.10 -19.75 14.03
C GLN A 206 -17.06 -20.94 13.97
N LYS A 207 -17.23 -21.51 12.80
CA LYS A 207 -17.78 -22.86 12.62
C LYS A 207 -16.63 -23.82 12.46
#